data_624d91a501d0403eb76c551fccac1ff9
#
_entry.id   624d91a501d0403eb76c551fccac1ff9
#
_cell.length_a   1.000
_cell.length_b   1.000
_cell.length_c   1.000
_cell.angle_alpha   90.00
_cell.angle_beta   90.00
_cell.angle_gamma   90.00
#
_symmetry.space_group_name_H-M   'P 1'
#
loop_
_entity.id
_entity.type
_entity.pdbx_description
1 polymer ?
#
loop_
_entity_poly.entity_id
_entity_poly.type
_entity_poly.pdbx_seq_one_letter_code
_entity_poly.pdbx_strand_id
1 'polypeptide(L)'
;VSLVAAGGIRSGADLAKALALGADAVYIATAALISIGCRVCQMCYKGNCSKGIATQDLSLRHRLDYKEMGKAVANYINAMTDEACMLVQQAGNTHITKLEKQNLRALTMEASALTGVPMAGSENRKN
;
A
#
# COMPACT_ATOMS: atom_id res chain seq x y z
N VAL A 1 -17.28 12.05 6.75
CA VAL A 1 -17.16 10.98 5.74
C VAL A 1 -15.74 10.45 5.78
N SER A 2 -15.58 9.12 5.89
CA SER A 2 -14.26 8.49 5.84
C SER A 2 -13.82 8.29 4.38
N LEU A 3 -12.56 8.57 4.10
CA LEU A 3 -11.94 8.44 2.78
C LEU A 3 -11.01 7.23 2.75
N VAL A 4 -11.27 6.30 1.84
CA VAL A 4 -10.40 5.11 1.65
C VAL A 4 -9.72 5.19 0.29
N ALA A 5 -8.39 5.20 0.29
CA ALA A 5 -7.61 5.20 -0.95
C ALA A 5 -7.38 3.77 -1.43
N ALA A 6 -7.45 3.57 -2.75
CA ALA A 6 -7.18 2.28 -3.40
C ALA A 6 -6.39 2.48 -4.70
N GLY A 7 -5.66 1.44 -5.09
CA GLY A 7 -4.89 1.43 -6.34
C GLY A 7 -3.41 1.70 -6.13
N GLY A 8 -2.58 0.75 -6.53
CA GLY A 8 -1.13 0.88 -6.51
C GLY A 8 -0.46 0.81 -5.13
N ILE A 9 -1.20 0.57 -4.06
CA ILE A 9 -0.62 0.45 -2.71
C ILE A 9 0.16 -0.88 -2.60
N ARG A 10 1.48 -0.79 -2.37
CA ARG A 10 2.40 -1.94 -2.39
C ARG A 10 3.37 -1.98 -1.22
N SER A 11 3.55 -0.85 -0.51
CA SER A 11 4.54 -0.69 0.54
C SER A 11 4.02 0.19 1.67
N GLY A 12 4.71 0.21 2.81
CA GLY A 12 4.41 1.13 3.89
C GLY A 12 4.60 2.59 3.48
N ALA A 13 5.50 2.87 2.54
CA ALA A 13 5.66 4.20 1.99
C ALA A 13 4.44 4.67 1.18
N ASP A 14 3.81 3.77 0.41
CA ASP A 14 2.56 4.11 -0.30
C ASP A 14 1.41 4.34 0.68
N LEU A 15 1.32 3.51 1.73
CA LEU A 15 0.37 3.68 2.84
C LEU A 15 0.57 5.05 3.52
N ALA A 16 1.79 5.36 3.95
CA ALA A 16 2.09 6.61 4.64
C ALA A 16 1.78 7.84 3.77
N LYS A 17 2.10 7.81 2.47
CA LYS A 17 1.77 8.86 1.51
C LYS A 17 0.26 9.06 1.36
N ALA A 18 -0.50 7.97 1.22
CA ALA A 18 -1.95 8.06 1.10
C ALA A 18 -2.60 8.68 2.33
N LEU A 19 -2.17 8.28 3.54
CA LEU A 19 -2.67 8.85 4.79
C LEU A 19 -2.24 10.31 4.96
N ALA A 20 -1.00 10.66 4.63
CA ALA A 20 -0.52 12.04 4.68
C ALA A 20 -1.27 12.96 3.69
N LEU A 21 -1.79 12.43 2.58
CA LEU A 21 -2.63 13.15 1.63
C LEU A 21 -4.10 13.26 2.07
N GLY A 22 -4.48 12.63 3.19
CA GLY A 22 -5.79 12.78 3.80
C GLY A 22 -6.70 11.55 3.71
N ALA A 23 -6.19 10.38 3.33
CA ALA A 23 -6.96 9.16 3.44
C ALA A 23 -7.02 8.68 4.90
N ASP A 24 -8.15 8.12 5.31
CA ASP A 24 -8.33 7.50 6.64
C ASP A 24 -7.86 6.04 6.64
N ALA A 25 -7.90 5.39 5.47
CA ALA A 25 -7.47 4.00 5.29
C ALA A 25 -7.07 3.73 3.84
N VAL A 26 -6.49 2.55 3.60
CA VAL A 26 -6.15 2.09 2.24
C VAL A 26 -6.68 0.68 2.00
N TYR A 27 -7.01 0.38 0.73
CA TYR A 27 -7.24 -0.98 0.26
C TYR A 27 -6.02 -1.51 -0.48
N ILE A 28 -5.67 -2.75 -0.18
CA ILE A 28 -4.58 -3.49 -0.82
C ILE A 28 -5.20 -4.69 -1.53
N ALA A 29 -4.85 -4.91 -2.80
CA ALA A 29 -5.33 -6.05 -3.58
C ALA A 29 -4.16 -6.81 -4.21
N THR A 30 -3.64 -6.33 -5.35
CA THR A 30 -2.64 -7.04 -6.16
C THR A 30 -1.38 -7.41 -5.37
N ALA A 31 -0.90 -6.53 -4.50
CA ALA A 31 0.28 -6.80 -3.71
C ALA A 31 0.07 -7.95 -2.71
N ALA A 32 -1.09 -8.02 -2.07
CA ALA A 32 -1.47 -9.16 -1.23
C ALA A 32 -1.61 -10.46 -2.04
N LEU A 33 -2.15 -10.40 -3.27
CA LEU A 33 -2.19 -11.56 -4.16
C LEU A 33 -0.78 -12.02 -4.56
N ILE A 34 0.14 -11.10 -4.83
CA ILE A 34 1.54 -11.42 -5.16
C ILE A 34 2.22 -12.12 -3.97
N SER A 35 1.97 -11.68 -2.73
CA SER A 35 2.57 -12.30 -1.54
C SER A 35 2.19 -13.78 -1.37
N ILE A 36 1.03 -14.20 -1.91
CA ILE A 36 0.60 -15.61 -1.95
C ILE A 36 0.96 -16.32 -3.26
N GLY A 37 1.85 -15.74 -4.06
CA GLY A 37 2.39 -16.37 -5.27
C GLY A 37 1.59 -16.12 -6.55
N CYS A 38 0.70 -15.12 -6.58
CA CYS A 38 0.04 -14.68 -7.81
C CYS A 38 1.08 -14.18 -8.83
N ARG A 39 0.98 -14.65 -10.07
CA ARG A 39 1.87 -14.27 -11.19
C ARG A 39 1.37 -13.05 -11.98
N VAL A 40 0.28 -12.42 -11.54
CA VAL A 40 -0.33 -11.25 -12.22
C VAL A 40 -0.63 -11.53 -13.70
N CYS A 41 -1.01 -12.76 -14.02
CA CYS A 41 -1.30 -13.18 -15.41
C CYS A 41 -2.63 -12.64 -15.94
N GLN A 42 -3.45 -12.01 -15.10
CA GLN A 42 -4.75 -11.40 -15.43
C GLN A 42 -5.78 -12.36 -16.05
N MET A 43 -5.62 -13.68 -15.82
CA MET A 43 -6.48 -14.73 -16.36
C MET A 43 -7.56 -15.19 -15.38
N CYS A 44 -7.77 -14.44 -14.28
CA CYS A 44 -8.70 -14.80 -13.21
C CYS A 44 -10.13 -15.00 -13.71
N TYR A 45 -10.56 -14.20 -14.69
CA TYR A 45 -11.90 -14.29 -15.29
C TYR A 45 -12.19 -15.62 -16.00
N LYS A 46 -11.14 -16.37 -16.38
CA LYS A 46 -11.29 -17.70 -17.02
C LYS A 46 -11.46 -18.82 -16.01
N GLY A 47 -11.26 -18.58 -14.71
CA GLY A 47 -11.39 -19.58 -13.66
C GLY A 47 -10.32 -20.68 -13.67
N ASN A 48 -9.28 -20.58 -14.49
CA ASN A 48 -8.22 -21.60 -14.64
C ASN A 48 -6.87 -21.12 -14.05
N CYS A 49 -6.90 -20.50 -12.87
CA CYS A 49 -5.70 -19.99 -12.21
C CYS A 49 -4.69 -21.11 -11.92
N SER A 50 -3.51 -21.03 -12.52
CA SER A 50 -2.45 -22.03 -12.36
C SER A 50 -1.90 -22.13 -10.93
N LYS A 51 -2.16 -21.13 -10.07
CA LYS A 51 -1.77 -21.10 -8.66
C LYS A 51 -2.90 -21.54 -7.71
N GLY A 52 -4.09 -21.85 -8.22
CA GLY A 52 -5.23 -22.27 -7.41
C GLY A 52 -5.93 -21.14 -6.66
N ILE A 53 -5.53 -19.86 -6.85
CA ILE A 53 -6.06 -18.71 -6.08
C ILE A 53 -7.46 -18.34 -6.57
N ALA A 54 -7.65 -18.18 -7.88
CA ALA A 54 -8.89 -17.71 -8.50
C ALA A 54 -9.45 -18.81 -9.42
N THR A 55 -9.85 -19.94 -8.84
CA THR A 55 -10.43 -21.07 -9.57
C THR A 55 -11.36 -21.87 -8.67
N GLN A 56 -12.37 -22.50 -9.27
CA GLN A 56 -13.23 -23.50 -8.62
C GLN A 56 -12.85 -24.93 -9.04
N ASP A 57 -11.93 -25.09 -9.99
CA ASP A 57 -11.44 -26.39 -10.42
C ASP A 57 -10.67 -27.08 -9.28
N LEU A 58 -11.18 -28.21 -8.83
CA LEU A 58 -10.58 -28.99 -7.74
C LEU A 58 -9.15 -29.45 -8.07
N SER A 59 -8.86 -29.72 -9.35
CA SER A 59 -7.52 -30.12 -9.80
C SER A 59 -6.48 -29.00 -9.70
N LEU A 60 -6.92 -27.74 -9.63
CA LEU A 60 -6.06 -26.58 -9.47
C LEU A 60 -6.07 -26.04 -8.03
N ARG A 61 -7.22 -26.12 -7.34
CA ARG A 61 -7.35 -25.59 -5.96
C ARG A 61 -6.39 -26.23 -4.97
N HIS A 62 -6.07 -27.51 -5.11
CA HIS A 62 -5.15 -28.22 -4.21
C HIS A 62 -3.72 -27.66 -4.25
N ARG A 63 -3.38 -26.82 -5.25
CA ARG A 63 -2.08 -26.16 -5.36
C ARG A 63 -1.91 -25.00 -4.38
N LEU A 64 -3.01 -24.56 -3.75
CA LEU A 64 -3.02 -23.49 -2.77
C LEU A 64 -2.93 -24.08 -1.35
N ASP A 65 -1.79 -23.97 -0.72
CA ASP A 65 -1.68 -24.21 0.72
C ASP A 65 -2.10 -22.96 1.48
N TYR A 66 -3.35 -22.95 1.96
CA TYR A 66 -3.93 -21.80 2.66
C TYR A 66 -3.20 -21.43 3.96
N LYS A 67 -2.53 -22.39 4.63
CA LYS A 67 -1.78 -22.12 5.87
C LYS A 67 -0.49 -21.36 5.55
N GLU A 68 0.27 -21.82 4.58
CA GLU A 68 1.50 -21.15 4.15
C GLU A 68 1.19 -19.79 3.51
N MET A 69 0.14 -19.72 2.69
CA MET A 69 -0.29 -18.45 2.09
C MET A 69 -0.77 -17.45 3.14
N GLY A 70 -1.47 -17.92 4.18
CA GLY A 70 -1.87 -17.06 5.31
C GLY A 70 -0.68 -16.46 6.04
N LYS A 71 0.38 -17.24 6.29
CA LYS A 71 1.64 -16.73 6.87
C LYS A 71 2.30 -15.69 5.94
N ALA A 72 2.34 -15.97 4.64
CA ALA A 72 2.95 -15.07 3.66
C ALA A 72 2.24 -13.70 3.62
N VAL A 73 0.90 -13.67 3.63
CA VAL A 73 0.13 -12.43 3.72
C VAL A 73 0.39 -11.72 5.05
N ALA A 74 0.38 -12.45 6.16
CA ALA A 74 0.64 -11.86 7.49
C ALA A 74 2.02 -11.20 7.54
N ASN A 75 3.06 -11.88 7.04
CA ASN A 75 4.42 -11.33 6.98
C ASN A 75 4.47 -10.07 6.11
N TYR A 76 3.80 -10.08 4.95
CA TYR A 76 3.73 -8.93 4.06
C TYR A 76 3.05 -7.73 4.74
N ILE A 77 1.89 -7.94 5.39
CA ILE A 77 1.17 -6.86 6.08
C ILE A 77 1.97 -6.32 7.26
N ASN A 78 2.60 -7.19 8.05
CA ASN A 78 3.45 -6.77 9.16
C ASN A 78 4.64 -5.91 8.66
N ALA A 79 5.38 -6.39 7.64
CA ALA A 79 6.50 -5.64 7.07
C ALA A 79 6.06 -4.27 6.52
N MET A 80 4.92 -4.21 5.84
CA MET A 80 4.37 -2.94 5.35
C MET A 80 3.97 -2.00 6.49
N THR A 81 3.42 -2.55 7.57
CA THR A 81 3.06 -1.77 8.76
C THR A 81 4.30 -1.24 9.48
N ASP A 82 5.32 -2.08 9.64
CA ASP A 82 6.59 -1.69 10.26
C ASP A 82 7.29 -0.58 9.46
N GLU A 83 7.33 -0.68 8.13
CA GLU A 83 7.84 0.36 7.24
C GLU A 83 7.07 1.67 7.42
N ALA A 84 5.74 1.62 7.46
CA ALA A 84 4.91 2.80 7.68
C ALA A 84 5.18 3.43 9.06
N CYS A 85 5.32 2.62 10.12
CA CYS A 85 5.67 3.09 11.46
C CYS A 85 7.03 3.79 11.49
N MET A 86 8.04 3.25 10.82
CA MET A 86 9.35 3.89 10.72
C MET A 86 9.25 5.27 10.05
N LEU A 87 8.47 5.39 8.97
CA LEU A 87 8.27 6.66 8.27
C LEU A 87 7.54 7.69 9.13
N VAL A 88 6.54 7.26 9.92
CA VAL A 88 5.85 8.11 10.89
C VAL A 88 6.82 8.69 11.92
N GLN A 89 7.70 7.84 12.46
CA GLN A 89 8.71 8.26 13.45
C GLN A 89 9.74 9.21 12.82
N GLN A 90 10.20 8.94 11.61
CA GLN A 90 11.12 9.83 10.88
C GLN A 90 10.49 11.18 10.58
N ALA A 91 9.18 11.24 10.38
CA ALA A 91 8.43 12.49 10.23
C ALA A 91 8.22 13.24 11.56
N GLY A 92 8.71 12.71 12.68
CA GLY A 92 8.56 13.30 14.01
C GLY A 92 7.19 13.08 14.65
N ASN A 93 6.39 12.15 14.11
CA ASN A 93 5.07 11.83 14.62
C ASN A 93 5.09 10.58 15.53
N THR A 94 4.16 10.52 16.48
CA THR A 94 4.00 9.39 17.40
C THR A 94 2.91 8.42 16.97
N HIS A 95 2.08 8.80 15.99
CA HIS A 95 0.96 8.00 15.51
C HIS A 95 0.70 8.25 14.02
N ILE A 96 0.30 7.21 13.30
CA ILE A 96 0.10 7.26 11.85
C ILE A 96 -1.01 8.24 11.42
N THR A 97 -2.01 8.46 12.29
CA THR A 97 -3.09 9.45 12.05
C THR A 97 -2.63 10.91 12.18
N LYS A 98 -1.38 11.14 12.57
CA LYS A 98 -0.79 12.47 12.65
C LYS A 98 -0.01 12.85 11.39
N LEU A 99 0.04 11.95 10.41
CA LEU A 99 0.63 12.27 9.11
C LEU A 99 -0.22 13.32 8.40
N GLU A 100 0.46 14.32 7.88
CA GLU A 100 -0.14 15.46 7.17
C GLU A 100 0.67 15.77 5.91
N LYS A 101 0.08 16.56 5.00
CA LYS A 101 0.75 16.99 3.76
C LYS A 101 2.11 17.65 4.00
N GLN A 102 2.28 18.34 5.12
CA GLN A 102 3.55 18.97 5.51
C GLN A 102 4.67 17.97 5.85
N ASN A 103 4.36 16.69 6.09
CA ASN A 103 5.36 15.63 6.24
C ASN A 103 5.87 15.12 4.88
N LEU A 104 5.23 15.52 3.78
CA LEU A 104 5.63 15.16 2.42
C LEU A 104 6.41 16.29 1.74
N ARG A 105 7.13 15.93 0.68
CA ARG A 105 7.73 16.89 -0.25
C ARG A 105 7.46 16.46 -1.68
N ALA A 106 6.91 17.38 -2.47
CA ALA A 106 6.69 17.15 -3.89
C ALA A 106 8.01 17.29 -4.66
N LEU A 107 8.27 16.39 -5.58
CA LEU A 107 9.48 16.39 -6.41
C LEU A 107 9.28 17.18 -7.71
N THR A 108 8.04 17.46 -8.08
CA THR A 108 7.70 18.22 -9.27
C THR A 108 6.72 19.36 -8.95
N MET A 109 6.79 20.44 -9.71
CA MET A 109 5.87 21.56 -9.57
C MET A 109 4.41 21.14 -9.80
N GLU A 110 4.19 20.23 -10.75
CA GLU A 110 2.86 19.68 -11.04
C GLU A 110 2.29 18.93 -9.84
N ALA A 111 3.06 18.02 -9.24
CA ALA A 111 2.66 17.31 -8.03
C ALA A 111 2.35 18.27 -6.87
N SER A 112 3.16 19.32 -6.69
CA SER A 112 2.92 20.34 -5.67
C SER A 112 1.62 21.12 -5.94
N ALA A 113 1.39 21.54 -7.17
CA ALA A 113 0.20 22.29 -7.55
C ALA A 113 -1.09 21.45 -7.38
N LEU A 114 -1.07 20.19 -7.78
CA LEU A 114 -2.22 19.29 -7.71
C LEU A 114 -2.55 18.83 -6.29
N THR A 115 -1.54 18.61 -5.45
CA THR A 115 -1.73 18.01 -4.11
C THR A 115 -1.71 19.03 -2.98
N GLY A 116 -1.14 20.21 -3.21
CA GLY A 116 -0.84 21.19 -2.16
C GLY A 116 0.32 20.76 -1.23
N VAL A 117 1.11 19.75 -1.64
CA VAL A 117 2.31 19.33 -0.90
C VAL A 117 3.46 20.30 -1.19
N PRO A 118 4.22 20.76 -0.17
CA PRO A 118 5.36 21.66 -0.37
C PRO A 118 6.42 21.05 -1.30
N MET A 119 7.01 21.87 -2.15
CA MET A 119 8.13 21.45 -3.01
C MET A 119 9.35 21.06 -2.16
N ALA A 120 10.08 20.03 -2.60
CA ALA A 120 11.41 19.73 -2.07
C ALA A 120 12.33 20.93 -2.30
N GLY A 121 13.07 21.33 -1.25
CA GLY A 121 13.96 22.48 -1.29
C GLY A 121 13.28 23.86 -1.10
N SER A 122 11.94 23.92 -1.10
CA SER A 122 11.23 25.14 -0.70
C SER A 122 11.07 25.16 0.82
N GLU A 123 12.05 25.63 1.54
CA GLU A 123 11.89 25.93 2.96
C GLU A 123 11.05 27.20 3.12
N ASN A 124 9.90 27.09 3.77
CA ASN A 124 9.32 28.25 4.44
C ASN A 124 10.28 28.63 5.59
N ARG A 125 11.25 29.50 5.30
CA ARG A 125 11.94 30.21 6.37
C ARG A 125 10.88 31.03 7.09
N LYS A 126 10.36 30.51 8.19
CA LYS A 126 9.68 31.35 9.17
C LYS A 126 10.77 32.25 9.75
N ASN A 127 10.78 33.50 9.29
CA ASN A 127 11.47 34.58 9.97
C ASN A 127 10.79 34.82 11.32
#